data_02229e599bc0b2c8be3d6fd5a1030eb6
#
_entry.id   02229e599bc0b2c8be3d6fd5a1030eb6
#
_cell.length_a   1.000
_cell.length_b   1.000
_cell.length_c   1.000
_cell.angle_alpha   90.00
_cell.angle_beta   90.00
_cell.angle_gamma   90.00
#
_symmetry.space_group_name_H-M   'P 1'
#
loop_
_entity.id
_entity.type
_entity.pdbx_description
1 polymer ?
#
loop_
_entity_poly.entity_id
_entity_poly.type
_entity_poly.pdbx_seq_one_letter_code
_entity_poly.pdbx_strand_id
1 'polypeptide(L)'
;MDKKEIKKVNLRLGNLNFRRTQDDNYEIVKWFTREDKQEKEYCIVVASFIIHSADSINLEWCGRRPLDLDADEYADFMQCVKFGYDFLEKHFAYEE
;
A
#
# COMPACT_ATOMS: atom_id res chain seq x y z
N MET A 1 13.82 19.05 -5.28
CA MET A 1 13.55 17.86 -4.47
C MET A 1 14.05 16.64 -5.17
N ASP A 2 14.69 15.78 -4.45
CA ASP A 2 15.25 14.58 -5.06
C ASP A 2 14.16 13.52 -5.26
N LYS A 3 13.87 13.22 -6.52
CA LYS A 3 12.86 12.22 -6.86
C LYS A 3 13.20 10.82 -6.35
N LYS A 4 14.45 10.58 -6.01
CA LYS A 4 14.86 9.28 -5.50
C LYS A 4 14.26 8.95 -4.14
N GLU A 5 13.99 9.94 -3.33
CA GLU A 5 13.40 9.72 -2.02
C GLU A 5 11.95 9.26 -2.12
N ILE A 6 11.21 9.78 -3.10
CA ILE A 6 9.82 9.41 -3.32
C ILE A 6 9.71 7.95 -3.78
N LYS A 7 10.68 7.48 -4.54
CA LYS A 7 10.67 6.12 -5.07
C LYS A 7 10.82 5.03 -4.01
N LYS A 8 11.24 5.42 -2.82
CA LYS A 8 11.51 4.45 -1.76
C LYS A 8 10.41 4.37 -0.72
N VAL A 9 9.28 5.02 -0.97
CA VAL A 9 8.20 4.96 0.00
C VAL A 9 7.71 3.53 0.16
N ASN A 10 7.77 3.06 1.39
CA ASN A 10 7.42 1.70 1.71
C ASN A 10 7.22 1.60 3.21
N LEU A 11 6.05 1.15 3.62
CA LEU A 11 5.77 0.88 5.02
C LEU A 11 5.23 -0.52 5.14
N ARG A 12 5.95 -1.37 5.84
CA ARG A 12 5.51 -2.73 6.10
C ARG A 12 5.21 -2.91 7.59
N LEU A 13 4.01 -3.38 7.88
CA LEU A 13 3.55 -3.69 9.24
C LEU A 13 3.06 -5.14 9.22
N GLY A 14 3.84 -6.04 9.82
CA GLY A 14 3.50 -7.46 9.78
C GLY A 14 3.40 -7.96 8.34
N ASN A 15 2.23 -8.47 7.97
CA ASN A 15 1.99 -8.98 6.63
C ASN A 15 1.44 -7.92 5.67
N LEU A 16 1.12 -6.74 6.16
CA LEU A 16 0.56 -5.66 5.35
C LEU A 16 1.64 -4.67 4.97
N ASN A 17 1.58 -4.17 3.74
CA ASN A 17 2.64 -3.32 3.24
C ASN A 17 2.06 -2.26 2.30
N PHE A 18 2.23 -0.99 2.64
CA PHE A 18 1.96 0.12 1.72
C PHE A 18 3.21 0.36 0.90
N ARG A 19 3.08 0.42 -0.42
CA ARG A 19 4.22 0.61 -1.30
C ARG A 19 3.85 1.34 -2.57
N ARG A 20 4.85 1.94 -3.20
CA ARG A 20 4.77 2.49 -4.54
C ARG A 20 5.29 1.45 -5.52
N THR A 21 4.58 1.24 -6.62
CA THR A 21 5.00 0.32 -7.67
C THR A 21 5.90 1.03 -8.69
N GLN A 22 6.51 0.26 -9.58
CA GLN A 22 7.31 0.81 -10.66
C GLN A 22 6.50 1.68 -11.63
N ASP A 23 5.20 1.43 -11.71
CA ASP A 23 4.30 2.18 -12.58
C ASP A 23 3.70 3.39 -11.89
N ASP A 24 4.27 3.80 -10.76
CA ASP A 24 3.80 4.94 -9.97
C ASP A 24 2.40 4.75 -9.38
N ASN A 25 2.01 3.52 -9.17
CA ASN A 25 0.79 3.21 -8.44
C ASN A 25 1.11 3.02 -6.96
N TYR A 26 0.17 3.36 -6.11
CA TYR A 26 0.31 3.20 -4.68
C TYR A 26 -0.69 2.17 -4.21
N GLU A 27 -0.20 1.17 -3.49
CA GLU A 27 -1.04 0.05 -3.12
C GLU A 27 -0.70 -0.50 -1.74
N ILE A 28 -1.65 -1.26 -1.19
CA ILE A 28 -1.43 -2.02 0.04
C ILE A 28 -1.53 -3.48 -0.34
N VAL A 29 -0.49 -4.24 0.00
CA VAL A 29 -0.42 -5.66 -0.31
C VAL A 29 -0.37 -6.47 0.97
N LYS A 30 -0.78 -7.71 0.88
CA LYS A 30 -0.62 -8.70 1.96
C LYS A 30 0.42 -9.72 1.51
N TRP A 31 1.40 -9.98 2.36
CA TRP A 31 2.44 -10.95 2.11
C TRP A 31 2.07 -12.31 2.67
N PHE A 32 2.40 -13.34 1.91
CA PHE A 32 2.19 -14.74 2.26
C PHE A 32 3.51 -15.48 2.13
N THR A 33 3.73 -16.46 2.99
CA THR A 33 4.92 -17.30 2.93
C THR A 33 4.56 -18.64 2.28
N ARG A 34 5.38 -19.07 1.32
CA ARG A 34 5.23 -20.39 0.72
C ARG A 34 6.08 -21.38 1.47
N GLU A 35 5.44 -22.31 2.13
CA GLU A 35 6.16 -23.30 2.92
C GLU A 35 6.82 -24.38 2.07
N ASP A 36 6.33 -24.60 0.86
CA ASP A 36 6.79 -25.66 -0.02
C ASP A 36 8.00 -25.32 -0.86
N LYS A 37 8.44 -24.06 -0.90
CA LYS A 37 9.55 -23.63 -1.76
C LYS A 37 10.51 -22.67 -1.07
N GLN A 38 11.23 -23.16 -0.08
CA GLN A 38 12.32 -22.40 0.52
C GLN A 38 11.93 -21.00 1.00
N GLU A 39 10.82 -20.91 1.70
CA GLU A 39 10.41 -19.68 2.41
C GLU A 39 10.26 -18.45 1.52
N LYS A 40 9.97 -18.62 0.25
CA LYS A 40 9.72 -17.45 -0.62
C LYS A 40 8.39 -16.81 -0.28
N GLU A 41 8.44 -15.53 -0.05
CA GLU A 41 7.23 -14.75 0.14
C GLU A 41 6.64 -14.35 -1.21
N TYR A 42 5.33 -14.24 -1.25
CA TYR A 42 4.63 -13.62 -2.38
C TYR A 42 3.56 -12.69 -1.81
N CYS A 43 3.13 -11.73 -2.61
CA CYS A 43 2.14 -10.78 -2.13
C CYS A 43 0.95 -10.70 -3.08
N ILE A 44 -0.18 -10.31 -2.50
CA ILE A 44 -1.41 -10.06 -3.25
C ILE A 44 -1.84 -8.63 -2.92
N VAL A 45 -2.25 -7.89 -3.96
CA VAL A 45 -2.75 -6.54 -3.76
C VAL A 45 -4.10 -6.60 -3.08
N VAL A 46 -4.20 -5.95 -1.93
CA VAL A 46 -5.44 -5.87 -1.15
C VAL A 46 -6.26 -4.67 -1.57
N ALA A 47 -5.59 -3.52 -1.74
CA ALA A 47 -6.26 -2.28 -2.07
C ALA A 47 -5.30 -1.36 -2.81
N SER A 48 -5.86 -0.48 -3.63
CA SER A 48 -5.08 0.51 -4.38
C SER A 48 -5.61 1.90 -4.12
N PHE A 49 -4.70 2.86 -4.07
CA PHE A 49 -5.07 4.27 -3.97
C PHE A 49 -5.32 4.83 -5.36
N ILE A 50 -6.49 5.39 -5.56
CA ILE A 50 -6.86 6.05 -6.81
C ILE A 50 -6.74 7.54 -6.59
N ILE A 51 -5.85 8.17 -7.34
CA ILE A 51 -5.50 9.56 -7.13
C ILE A 51 -6.04 10.40 -8.28
N HIS A 52 -6.98 11.27 -7.98
CA HIS A 52 -7.54 12.22 -8.94
C HIS A 52 -6.85 13.58 -8.80
N SER A 53 -6.59 13.97 -7.58
CA SER A 53 -5.90 15.22 -7.22
C SER A 53 -5.46 15.13 -5.77
N ALA A 54 -4.75 16.16 -5.29
CA ALA A 54 -4.34 16.21 -3.89
C ALA A 54 -5.52 16.11 -2.91
N ASP A 55 -6.68 16.63 -3.33
CA ASP A 55 -7.88 16.65 -2.48
C ASP A 55 -8.83 15.49 -2.76
N SER A 56 -8.51 14.64 -3.72
CA SER A 56 -9.40 13.57 -4.13
C SER A 56 -8.62 12.28 -4.31
N ILE A 57 -8.40 11.61 -3.20
CA ILE A 57 -7.70 10.34 -3.14
C ILE A 57 -8.65 9.31 -2.54
N ASN A 58 -8.86 8.23 -3.25
CA ASN A 58 -9.74 7.15 -2.81
C ASN A 58 -8.97 5.85 -2.67
N LEU A 59 -9.44 5.01 -1.77
CA LEU A 59 -8.89 3.67 -1.60
C LEU A 59 -9.92 2.66 -2.09
N GLU A 60 -9.53 1.79 -3.01
CA GLU A 60 -10.40 0.77 -3.55
C GLU A 60 -9.85 -0.62 -3.30
N TRP A 61 -10.72 -1.55 -2.94
CA TRP A 61 -10.35 -2.94 -2.80
C TRP A 61 -10.03 -3.53 -4.16
N CYS A 62 -9.01 -4.37 -4.22
CA CYS A 62 -8.61 -5.06 -5.43
C CYS A 62 -9.15 -6.48 -5.43
N GLY A 63 -9.60 -6.94 -6.61
CA GLY A 63 -10.14 -8.27 -6.76
C GLY A 63 -11.62 -8.34 -6.45
N ARG A 64 -12.19 -9.53 -6.66
CA ARG A 64 -13.62 -9.75 -6.48
C ARG A 64 -14.02 -9.95 -5.02
N ARG A 65 -13.07 -10.30 -4.19
CA ARG A 65 -13.32 -10.51 -2.76
C ARG A 65 -12.22 -9.84 -1.97
N PRO A 66 -12.57 -9.13 -0.91
CA PRO A 66 -11.54 -8.69 0.02
C PRO A 66 -10.84 -9.93 0.58
N LEU A 67 -9.54 -9.87 0.75
CA LEU A 67 -8.82 -10.93 1.41
C LEU A 67 -9.24 -10.97 2.86
N ASP A 68 -9.31 -12.19 3.41
CA ASP A 68 -9.60 -12.33 4.82
C ASP A 68 -8.42 -11.81 5.62
N LEU A 69 -8.70 -10.90 6.53
CA LEU A 69 -7.72 -10.34 7.44
C LEU A 69 -8.19 -10.62 8.86
N ASP A 70 -7.28 -11.07 9.71
CA ASP A 70 -7.60 -11.19 11.13
C ASP A 70 -7.56 -9.81 11.80
N ALA A 71 -7.87 -9.76 13.09
CA ALA A 71 -7.97 -8.49 13.81
C ALA A 71 -6.65 -7.70 13.79
N ASP A 72 -5.53 -8.40 13.96
CA ASP A 72 -4.22 -7.75 13.95
C ASP A 72 -3.88 -7.24 12.56
N GLU A 73 -4.22 -8.00 11.54
CA GLU A 73 -4.00 -7.60 10.16
C GLU A 73 -4.87 -6.40 9.78
N TYR A 74 -6.11 -6.34 10.26
CA TYR A 74 -6.94 -5.16 10.05
C TYR A 74 -6.35 -3.92 10.71
N ALA A 75 -5.82 -4.06 11.92
CA ALA A 75 -5.17 -2.94 12.58
C ALA A 75 -3.98 -2.44 11.77
N ASP A 76 -3.15 -3.36 11.29
CA ASP A 76 -2.00 -3.02 10.46
C ASP A 76 -2.45 -2.39 9.13
N PHE A 77 -3.49 -2.94 8.53
CA PHE A 77 -4.06 -2.41 7.29
C PHE A 77 -4.51 -0.96 7.48
N MET A 78 -5.23 -0.67 8.55
CA MET A 78 -5.71 0.70 8.81
C MET A 78 -4.55 1.66 9.03
N GLN A 79 -3.46 1.22 9.65
CA GLN A 79 -2.28 2.06 9.78
C GLN A 79 -1.63 2.32 8.43
N CYS A 80 -1.59 1.33 7.55
CA CYS A 80 -1.08 1.51 6.19
C CYS A 80 -1.98 2.48 5.41
N VAL A 81 -3.28 2.40 5.58
CA VAL A 81 -4.23 3.31 4.94
C VAL A 81 -3.97 4.74 5.38
N LYS A 82 -3.87 4.96 6.68
CA LYS A 82 -3.63 6.29 7.21
C LYS A 82 -2.30 6.85 6.73
N PHE A 83 -1.26 6.04 6.80
CA PHE A 83 0.05 6.45 6.32
C PHE A 83 0.01 6.81 4.84
N GLY A 84 -0.67 6.00 4.04
CA GLY A 84 -0.79 6.23 2.61
C GLY A 84 -1.50 7.53 2.28
N TYR A 85 -2.63 7.80 2.94
CA TYR A 85 -3.34 9.05 2.74
C TYR A 85 -2.48 10.26 3.13
N ASP A 86 -1.86 10.20 4.30
CA ASP A 86 -1.01 11.30 4.76
C ASP A 86 0.16 11.55 3.81
N PHE A 87 0.80 10.50 3.36
CA PHE A 87 1.90 10.61 2.41
C PHE A 87 1.45 11.22 1.09
N LEU A 88 0.37 10.69 0.53
CA LEU A 88 -0.09 11.11 -0.79
C LEU A 88 -0.62 12.53 -0.79
N GLU A 89 -1.35 12.92 0.24
CA GLU A 89 -1.84 14.28 0.36
C GLU A 89 -0.66 15.27 0.39
N LYS A 90 0.37 14.97 1.16
CA LYS A 90 1.54 15.83 1.24
C LYS A 90 2.32 15.84 -0.06
N HIS A 91 2.48 14.67 -0.67
CA HIS A 91 3.25 14.55 -1.91
C HIS A 91 2.61 15.38 -3.04
N PHE A 92 1.30 15.22 -3.23
CA PHE A 92 0.63 15.93 -4.31
C PHE A 92 0.38 17.40 -4.00
N ALA A 93 0.29 17.77 -2.73
CA ALA A 93 0.22 19.19 -2.36
C ALA A 93 1.47 19.95 -2.76
N TYR A 94 2.63 19.29 -2.71
CA TYR A 94 3.88 19.94 -3.08
C TYR A 94 4.09 20.07 -4.59
N GLU A 95 3.42 19.27 -5.38
CA GLU A 95 3.59 19.32 -6.83
C GLU A 95 2.71 20.37 -7.50
N GLU A 96 1.80 20.94 -6.78
CA GLU A 96 1.00 22.04 -7.25
C GLU A 96 1.73 23.37 -7.03
#